data_8f129b09c9c6fee545fb38d44ab418dd
#
_entry.id   8f129b09c9c6fee545fb38d44ab418dd
#
_cell.length_a   1.000
_cell.length_b   1.000
_cell.length_c   1.000
_cell.angle_alpha   90.00
_cell.angle_beta   90.00
_cell.angle_gamma   90.00
#
_symmetry.space_group_name_H-M   'P 1'
#
loop_
_entity.id
_entity.type
_entity.pdbx_description
1 polymer ?
#
loop_
_entity_poly.entity_id
_entity_poly.type
_entity_poly.pdbx_seq_one_letter_code
_entity_poly.pdbx_strand_id
1 'polypeptide(L)'
;MLEEVGPAKLSLRAVSARIGVSPAAAYHHFDSRASLLGHLAAQGFRELAVAVEERAATAAPGSLLREAALAYFRFACRNPCLYQLMFGPEFIGDESAVGLADARTRSFTLVQAVIAKDSGLEPGSGGARSAALAGWVLGHGLASLTIQGRLERPEGLTDDQLVDRALQGFAILFGSSGVSGPA
;
A
#
# COMPACT_ATOMS: atom_id res chain seq x y z
N MET A 1 12.33 -14.56 2.94
CA MET A 1 12.00 -15.09 4.28
C MET A 1 10.64 -14.60 4.79
N LEU A 2 10.35 -13.29 4.83
CA LEU A 2 9.04 -12.80 5.28
C LEU A 2 7.89 -13.47 4.52
N GLU A 3 7.96 -13.51 3.19
CA GLU A 3 6.94 -14.14 2.32
C GLU A 3 6.83 -15.67 2.49
N GLU A 4 7.88 -16.32 3.02
CA GLU A 4 7.89 -17.78 3.26
C GLU A 4 7.26 -18.17 4.59
N VAL A 5 7.52 -17.40 5.65
CA VAL A 5 7.12 -17.78 7.02
C VAL A 5 6.04 -16.89 7.62
N GLY A 6 5.76 -15.76 6.99
CA GLY A 6 4.84 -14.74 7.47
C GLY A 6 5.41 -13.90 8.63
N PRO A 7 4.78 -12.75 8.93
CA PRO A 7 5.26 -11.84 9.97
C PRO A 7 5.22 -12.48 11.37
N ALA A 8 4.23 -13.33 11.66
CA ALA A 8 4.07 -13.95 12.97
C ALA A 8 5.25 -14.85 13.38
N LYS A 9 5.85 -15.55 12.42
CA LYS A 9 6.99 -16.47 12.66
C LYS A 9 8.35 -15.83 12.44
N LEU A 10 8.42 -14.59 11.98
CA LEU A 10 9.68 -13.91 11.77
C LEU A 10 10.30 -13.52 13.13
N SER A 11 11.58 -13.83 13.33
CA SER A 11 12.34 -13.49 14.52
C SER A 11 13.78 -13.15 14.19
N LEU A 12 14.44 -12.32 15.00
CA LEU A 12 15.88 -11.99 14.85
C LEU A 12 16.75 -13.25 14.80
N ARG A 13 16.42 -14.23 15.61
CA ARG A 13 17.15 -15.50 15.66
C ARG A 13 17.02 -16.28 14.35
N ALA A 14 15.81 -16.34 13.78
CA ALA A 14 15.56 -17.01 12.51
C ALA A 14 16.25 -16.29 11.33
N VAL A 15 16.23 -14.94 11.35
CA VAL A 15 16.93 -14.12 10.35
C VAL A 15 18.44 -14.34 10.45
N SER A 16 19.03 -14.25 11.64
CA SER A 16 20.46 -14.49 11.87
C SER A 16 20.92 -15.87 11.37
N ALA A 17 20.14 -16.90 11.70
CA ALA A 17 20.44 -18.26 11.24
C ALA A 17 20.38 -18.37 9.71
N ARG A 18 19.43 -17.69 9.06
CA ARG A 18 19.27 -17.73 7.60
C ARG A 18 20.44 -17.07 6.85
N ILE A 19 21.00 -15.99 7.40
CA ILE A 19 22.11 -15.24 6.76
C ILE A 19 23.49 -15.65 7.31
N GLY A 20 23.55 -16.62 8.22
CA GLY A 20 24.81 -17.16 8.72
C GLY A 20 25.57 -16.25 9.70
N VAL A 21 24.86 -15.34 10.41
CA VAL A 21 25.47 -14.48 11.43
C VAL A 21 25.05 -14.90 12.83
N SER A 22 25.80 -14.45 13.84
CA SER A 22 25.42 -14.69 15.23
C SER A 22 24.15 -13.95 15.62
N PRO A 23 23.30 -14.47 16.51
CA PRO A 23 22.16 -13.73 17.05
C PRO A 23 22.57 -12.38 17.66
N ALA A 24 23.75 -12.29 18.30
CA ALA A 24 24.26 -11.04 18.85
C ALA A 24 24.46 -9.96 17.78
N ALA A 25 24.92 -10.33 16.57
CA ALA A 25 25.05 -9.38 15.46
C ALA A 25 23.70 -8.78 15.05
N ALA A 26 22.62 -9.57 15.02
CA ALA A 26 21.30 -9.04 14.70
C ALA A 26 20.79 -8.06 15.77
N TYR A 27 21.06 -8.32 17.05
CA TYR A 27 20.70 -7.42 18.16
C TYR A 27 21.50 -6.11 18.18
N HIS A 28 22.64 -6.02 17.48
CA HIS A 28 23.31 -4.74 17.24
C HIS A 28 22.57 -3.82 16.25
N HIS A 29 21.74 -4.41 15.36
CA HIS A 29 21.00 -3.66 14.35
C HIS A 29 19.52 -3.43 14.74
N PHE A 30 18.94 -4.34 15.49
CA PHE A 30 17.53 -4.28 15.90
C PHE A 30 17.39 -4.62 17.36
N ASP A 31 16.94 -3.68 18.17
CA ASP A 31 16.78 -3.86 19.63
C ASP A 31 15.72 -4.92 19.97
N SER A 32 14.79 -5.16 19.08
CA SER A 32 13.67 -6.07 19.29
C SER A 32 13.12 -6.64 17.97
N ARG A 33 12.25 -7.65 18.10
CA ARG A 33 11.45 -8.14 16.97
C ARG A 33 10.54 -7.03 16.41
N ALA A 34 9.97 -6.20 17.25
CA ALA A 34 9.12 -5.07 16.81
C ALA A 34 9.94 -4.07 15.97
N SER A 35 11.16 -3.75 16.38
CA SER A 35 12.09 -2.92 15.62
C SER A 35 12.38 -3.51 14.23
N LEU A 36 12.68 -4.81 14.14
CA LEU A 36 12.87 -5.50 12.85
C LEU A 36 11.63 -5.40 11.96
N LEU A 37 10.45 -5.72 12.50
CA LEU A 37 9.19 -5.67 11.75
C LEU A 37 8.86 -4.25 11.30
N GLY A 38 9.10 -3.25 12.13
CA GLY A 38 8.89 -1.84 11.79
C GLY A 38 9.80 -1.36 10.67
N HIS A 39 11.07 -1.79 10.66
CA HIS A 39 11.99 -1.50 9.56
C HIS A 39 11.53 -2.14 8.24
N LEU A 40 11.02 -3.37 8.29
CA LEU A 40 10.46 -4.05 7.11
C LEU A 40 9.21 -3.34 6.61
N ALA A 41 8.30 -2.93 7.51
CA ALA A 41 7.11 -2.18 7.13
C ALA A 41 7.47 -0.81 6.52
N ALA A 42 8.44 -0.09 7.10
CA ALA A 42 8.94 1.17 6.54
C ALA A 42 9.56 0.97 5.15
N GLN A 43 10.29 -0.11 4.96
CA GLN A 43 10.83 -0.47 3.65
C GLN A 43 9.70 -0.77 2.65
N GLY A 44 8.67 -1.52 3.05
CA GLY A 44 7.50 -1.79 2.22
C GLY A 44 6.79 -0.52 1.75
N PHE A 45 6.59 0.47 2.63
CA PHE A 45 6.01 1.76 2.25
C PHE A 45 6.89 2.52 1.26
N ARG A 46 8.22 2.48 1.41
CA ARG A 46 9.15 3.09 0.45
C ARG A 46 9.08 2.42 -0.93
N GLU A 47 9.08 1.09 -0.96
CA GLU A 47 9.01 0.31 -2.20
C GLU A 47 7.67 0.51 -2.92
N LEU A 48 6.58 0.56 -2.16
CA LEU A 48 5.25 0.90 -2.70
C LEU A 48 5.25 2.30 -3.33
N ALA A 49 5.82 3.30 -2.64
CA ALA A 49 5.92 4.66 -3.17
C ALA A 49 6.71 4.68 -4.48
N VAL A 50 7.87 4.04 -4.54
CA VAL A 50 8.68 3.93 -5.76
C VAL A 50 7.90 3.27 -6.90
N ALA A 51 7.22 2.15 -6.65
CA ALA A 51 6.43 1.46 -7.66
C ALA A 51 5.31 2.34 -8.25
N VAL A 52 4.66 3.14 -7.40
CA VAL A 52 3.63 4.09 -7.83
C VAL A 52 4.24 5.26 -8.61
N GLU A 53 5.34 5.84 -8.12
CA GLU A 53 6.05 6.96 -8.78
C GLU A 53 6.53 6.58 -10.19
N GLU A 54 7.16 5.41 -10.35
CA GLU A 54 7.66 4.92 -11.64
C GLU A 54 6.53 4.75 -12.67
N ARG A 55 5.41 4.17 -12.25
CA ARG A 55 4.25 4.00 -13.15
C ARG A 55 3.59 5.33 -13.46
N ALA A 56 3.44 6.19 -12.48
CA ALA A 56 2.87 7.52 -12.65
C ALA A 56 3.71 8.41 -13.59
N ALA A 57 5.05 8.29 -13.56
CA ALA A 57 5.95 9.04 -14.41
C ALA A 57 5.82 8.68 -15.90
N THR A 58 5.42 7.45 -16.21
CA THR A 58 5.27 6.94 -17.58
C THR A 58 3.82 6.86 -18.06
N ALA A 59 2.88 7.31 -17.23
CA ALA A 59 1.45 7.26 -17.53
C ALA A 59 1.08 8.20 -18.69
N ALA A 60 0.26 7.71 -19.61
CA ALA A 60 -0.32 8.54 -20.64
C ALA A 60 -1.29 9.59 -20.04
N PRO A 61 -1.56 10.72 -20.73
CA PRO A 61 -2.56 11.66 -20.29
C PRO A 61 -3.92 10.99 -20.02
N GLY A 62 -4.50 11.25 -18.84
CA GLY A 62 -5.80 10.68 -18.43
C GLY A 62 -5.73 9.22 -17.94
N SER A 63 -4.53 8.63 -17.76
CA SER A 63 -4.38 7.28 -17.22
C SER A 63 -3.60 7.23 -15.90
N LEU A 64 -3.28 8.38 -15.32
CA LEU A 64 -2.41 8.48 -14.15
C LEU A 64 -2.96 7.74 -12.93
N LEU A 65 -4.24 7.93 -12.61
CA LEU A 65 -4.90 7.24 -11.50
C LEU A 65 -4.94 5.72 -11.72
N ARG A 66 -5.28 5.30 -12.94
CA ARG A 66 -5.31 3.88 -13.32
C ARG A 66 -3.94 3.22 -13.13
N GLU A 67 -2.88 3.84 -13.65
CA GLU A 67 -1.53 3.30 -13.57
C GLU A 67 -1.02 3.24 -12.13
N ALA A 68 -1.32 4.26 -11.32
CA ALA A 68 -1.01 4.27 -9.90
C ALA A 68 -1.78 3.18 -9.13
N ALA A 69 -3.07 3.02 -9.40
CA ALA A 69 -3.90 1.97 -8.79
C ALA A 69 -3.39 0.57 -9.15
N LEU A 70 -2.98 0.36 -10.41
CA LEU A 70 -2.41 -0.90 -10.88
C LEU A 70 -1.06 -1.20 -10.23
N ALA A 71 -0.18 -0.19 -10.09
CA ALA A 71 1.09 -0.32 -9.39
C ALA A 71 0.88 -0.73 -7.92
N TYR A 72 -0.03 -0.03 -7.22
CA TYR A 72 -0.41 -0.33 -5.85
C TYR A 72 -0.92 -1.77 -5.70
N PHE A 73 -1.88 -2.17 -6.52
CA PHE A 73 -2.48 -3.50 -6.51
C PHE A 73 -1.45 -4.60 -6.76
N ARG A 74 -0.61 -4.44 -7.79
CA ARG A 74 0.43 -5.41 -8.13
C ARG A 74 1.50 -5.52 -7.07
N PHE A 75 1.91 -4.40 -6.44
CA PHE A 75 2.83 -4.44 -5.31
C PHE A 75 2.26 -5.27 -4.17
N ALA A 76 1.01 -5.04 -3.79
CA ALA A 76 0.33 -5.76 -2.73
C ALA A 76 0.23 -7.28 -3.02
N CYS A 77 -0.18 -7.64 -4.23
CA CYS A 77 -0.33 -9.04 -4.63
C CYS A 77 1.01 -9.79 -4.77
N ARG A 78 2.10 -9.08 -5.12
CA ARG A 78 3.45 -9.66 -5.22
C ARG A 78 4.13 -9.83 -3.86
N ASN A 79 3.75 -9.03 -2.87
CA ASN A 79 4.35 -8.98 -1.54
C ASN A 79 3.28 -9.11 -0.45
N PRO A 80 2.46 -10.19 -0.44
CA PRO A 80 1.28 -10.26 0.41
C PRO A 80 1.60 -10.23 1.91
N CYS A 81 2.66 -10.90 2.37
CA CYS A 81 3.05 -10.86 3.78
C CYS A 81 3.63 -9.51 4.19
N LEU A 82 4.40 -8.86 3.31
CA LEU A 82 4.90 -7.50 3.55
C LEU A 82 3.74 -6.50 3.59
N TYR A 83 2.80 -6.60 2.65
CA TYR A 83 1.63 -5.75 2.61
C TYR A 83 0.76 -5.91 3.88
N GLN A 84 0.51 -7.15 4.30
CA GLN A 84 -0.19 -7.42 5.56
C GLN A 84 0.55 -6.86 6.77
N LEU A 85 1.88 -6.94 6.80
CA LEU A 85 2.70 -6.33 7.85
C LEU A 85 2.58 -4.80 7.87
N MET A 86 2.63 -4.14 6.70
CA MET A 86 2.54 -2.67 6.58
C MET A 86 1.24 -2.10 7.18
N PHE A 87 0.13 -2.84 7.05
CA PHE A 87 -1.21 -2.43 7.47
C PHE A 87 -1.76 -3.27 8.63
N GLY A 88 -0.95 -4.15 9.19
CA GLY A 88 -1.33 -5.05 10.26
C GLY A 88 -1.44 -4.38 11.63
N PRO A 89 -2.02 -5.09 12.59
CA PRO A 89 -2.25 -4.58 13.94
C PRO A 89 -0.96 -4.42 14.77
N GLU A 90 0.17 -4.96 14.31
CA GLU A 90 1.45 -4.95 15.03
C GLU A 90 1.94 -3.54 15.37
N PHE A 91 1.49 -2.53 14.61
CA PHE A 91 1.91 -1.13 14.76
C PHE A 91 0.78 -0.20 15.21
N ILE A 92 -0.36 -0.73 15.66
CA ILE A 92 -1.44 0.10 16.20
C ILE A 92 -0.97 0.69 17.53
N GLY A 93 -0.73 2.02 17.56
CA GLY A 93 -0.27 2.75 18.74
C GLY A 93 1.23 2.65 19.04
N ASP A 94 2.02 1.92 18.23
CA ASP A 94 3.48 1.87 18.35
C ASP A 94 4.15 2.36 17.06
N GLU A 95 4.54 3.64 17.08
CA GLU A 95 5.30 4.27 15.99
C GLU A 95 6.81 4.34 16.31
N SER A 96 7.27 3.57 17.30
CA SER A 96 8.67 3.59 17.76
C SER A 96 9.67 3.06 16.72
N ALA A 97 9.21 2.37 15.70
CA ALA A 97 10.08 1.92 14.62
C ALA A 97 10.61 3.11 13.81
N VAL A 98 11.93 3.25 13.79
CA VAL A 98 12.62 4.37 13.12
C VAL A 98 12.20 4.50 11.66
N GLY A 99 11.61 5.64 11.30
CA GLY A 99 11.23 5.99 9.92
C GLY A 99 9.93 5.35 9.41
N LEU A 100 9.17 4.59 10.23
CA LEU A 100 7.91 4.00 9.79
C LEU A 100 6.82 5.07 9.58
N ALA A 101 6.66 5.99 10.52
CA ALA A 101 5.69 7.08 10.42
C ALA A 101 5.96 7.96 9.17
N ASP A 102 7.23 8.32 8.95
CA ASP A 102 7.65 9.10 7.79
C ASP A 102 7.39 8.37 6.47
N ALA A 103 7.74 7.09 6.38
CA ALA A 103 7.52 6.29 5.17
C ALA A 103 6.02 6.13 4.86
N ARG A 104 5.19 5.91 5.87
CA ARG A 104 3.73 5.85 5.76
C ARG A 104 3.15 7.18 5.27
N THR A 105 3.55 8.29 5.90
CA THR A 105 3.11 9.63 5.53
C THR A 105 3.50 9.97 4.11
N ARG A 106 4.75 9.70 3.71
CA ARG A 106 5.24 9.95 2.36
C ARG A 106 4.46 9.15 1.32
N SER A 107 4.22 7.86 1.57
CA SER A 107 3.45 7.00 0.68
C SER A 107 2.02 7.53 0.49
N PHE A 108 1.35 7.95 1.57
CA PHE A 108 0.01 8.52 1.50
C PHE A 108 -0.02 9.87 0.78
N THR A 109 0.94 10.75 1.05
CA THR A 109 1.07 12.06 0.36
C THR A 109 1.26 11.88 -1.15
N LEU A 110 1.99 10.86 -1.57
CA LEU A 110 2.14 10.53 -2.99
C LEU A 110 0.80 10.16 -3.62
N VAL A 111 0.01 9.30 -2.97
CA VAL A 111 -1.34 8.93 -3.44
C VAL A 111 -2.23 10.17 -3.56
N GLN A 112 -2.19 11.07 -2.58
CA GLN A 112 -2.91 12.34 -2.63
C GLN A 112 -2.50 13.20 -3.83
N ALA A 113 -1.19 13.31 -4.09
CA ALA A 113 -0.67 14.10 -5.21
C ALA A 113 -1.10 13.52 -6.57
N VAL A 114 -1.04 12.19 -6.72
CA VAL A 114 -1.50 11.49 -7.94
C VAL A 114 -2.98 11.76 -8.19
N ILE A 115 -3.82 11.59 -7.18
CA ILE A 115 -5.28 11.77 -7.29
C ILE A 115 -5.63 13.24 -7.58
N ALA A 116 -5.02 14.19 -6.86
CA ALA A 116 -5.25 15.62 -7.10
C ALA A 116 -4.89 16.00 -8.55
N LYS A 117 -3.75 15.53 -9.04
CA LYS A 117 -3.28 15.78 -10.41
C LYS A 117 -4.22 15.19 -11.46
N ASP A 118 -4.65 13.93 -11.29
CA ASP A 118 -5.54 13.24 -12.23
C ASP A 118 -6.93 13.86 -12.26
N SER A 119 -7.44 14.30 -11.10
CA SER A 119 -8.76 14.90 -10.94
C SER A 119 -8.79 16.41 -11.19
N GLY A 120 -7.68 17.05 -11.49
CA GLY A 120 -7.58 18.51 -11.66
C GLY A 120 -7.93 19.30 -10.39
N LEU A 121 -7.78 18.70 -9.21
CA LEU A 121 -8.06 19.33 -7.92
C LEU A 121 -6.80 20.03 -7.37
N GLU A 122 -7.02 21.16 -6.70
CA GLU A 122 -5.93 21.85 -6.00
C GLU A 122 -5.36 20.96 -4.89
N PRO A 123 -4.01 20.73 -4.88
CA PRO A 123 -3.36 19.95 -3.83
C PRO A 123 -3.68 20.50 -2.43
N GLY A 124 -4.04 19.61 -1.50
CA GLY A 124 -4.38 19.99 -0.13
C GLY A 124 -5.78 20.59 0.06
N SER A 125 -6.58 20.75 -1.00
CA SER A 125 -7.99 21.14 -0.88
C SER A 125 -8.81 20.07 -0.15
N GLY A 126 -9.99 20.43 0.36
CA GLY A 126 -10.94 19.48 0.96
C GLY A 126 -11.34 18.38 -0.04
N GLY A 127 -11.60 18.77 -1.30
CA GLY A 127 -11.92 17.83 -2.37
C GLY A 127 -10.79 16.84 -2.66
N ALA A 128 -9.54 17.32 -2.75
CA ALA A 128 -8.37 16.45 -2.97
C ALA A 128 -8.18 15.45 -1.84
N ARG A 129 -8.36 15.88 -0.57
CA ARG A 129 -8.27 14.98 0.59
C ARG A 129 -9.37 13.91 0.58
N SER A 130 -10.59 14.29 0.27
CA SER A 130 -11.73 13.35 0.18
C SER A 130 -11.55 12.36 -0.95
N ALA A 131 -11.12 12.81 -2.13
CA ALA A 131 -10.82 11.94 -3.26
C ALA A 131 -9.67 10.98 -2.96
N ALA A 132 -8.61 11.45 -2.28
CA ALA A 132 -7.49 10.60 -1.87
C ALA A 132 -7.92 9.52 -0.87
N LEU A 133 -8.75 9.87 0.11
CA LEU A 133 -9.31 8.89 1.05
C LEU A 133 -10.12 7.82 0.31
N ALA A 134 -11.01 8.23 -0.60
CA ALA A 134 -11.83 7.31 -1.38
C ALA A 134 -10.99 6.39 -2.27
N GLY A 135 -10.01 6.95 -2.98
CA GLY A 135 -9.08 6.17 -3.82
C GLY A 135 -8.23 5.19 -3.00
N TRP A 136 -7.76 5.61 -1.82
CA TRP A 136 -7.03 4.73 -0.92
C TRP A 136 -7.89 3.59 -0.40
N VAL A 137 -9.11 3.86 0.06
CA VAL A 137 -10.07 2.84 0.53
C VAL A 137 -10.36 1.83 -0.57
N LEU A 138 -10.60 2.29 -1.81
CA LEU A 138 -10.84 1.42 -2.96
C LEU A 138 -9.61 0.52 -3.24
N GLY A 139 -8.43 1.10 -3.38
CA GLY A 139 -7.21 0.37 -3.69
C GLY A 139 -6.82 -0.61 -2.58
N HIS A 140 -6.90 -0.17 -1.31
CA HIS A 140 -6.62 -1.00 -0.16
C HIS A 140 -7.63 -2.14 -0.01
N GLY A 141 -8.92 -1.85 -0.18
CA GLY A 141 -9.99 -2.85 -0.13
C GLY A 141 -9.83 -3.93 -1.21
N LEU A 142 -9.58 -3.50 -2.47
CA LEU A 142 -9.36 -4.42 -3.58
C LEU A 142 -8.16 -5.33 -3.34
N ALA A 143 -7.02 -4.77 -2.94
CA ALA A 143 -5.80 -5.52 -2.65
C ALA A 143 -6.00 -6.49 -1.47
N SER A 144 -6.56 -6.01 -0.36
CA SER A 144 -6.76 -6.82 0.85
C SER A 144 -7.72 -7.98 0.62
N LEU A 145 -8.85 -7.74 -0.05
CA LEU A 145 -9.81 -8.79 -0.38
C LEU A 145 -9.22 -9.85 -1.33
N THR A 146 -8.39 -9.40 -2.29
CA THR A 146 -7.71 -10.31 -3.21
C THR A 146 -6.68 -11.19 -2.47
N ILE A 147 -5.82 -10.58 -1.65
CA ILE A 147 -4.78 -11.30 -0.88
C ILE A 147 -5.40 -12.31 0.09
N GLN A 148 -6.54 -11.96 0.68
CA GLN A 148 -7.25 -12.83 1.62
C GLN A 148 -8.09 -13.92 0.94
N GLY A 149 -8.14 -13.95 -0.41
CA GLY A 149 -8.97 -14.89 -1.16
C GLY A 149 -10.49 -14.70 -0.92
N ARG A 150 -10.90 -13.47 -0.57
CA ARG A 150 -12.30 -13.11 -0.30
C ARG A 150 -13.01 -12.51 -1.50
N LEU A 151 -12.26 -12.16 -2.54
CA LEU A 151 -12.79 -11.67 -3.79
C LEU A 151 -12.86 -12.81 -4.79
N GLU A 152 -14.08 -13.16 -5.24
CA GLU A 152 -14.25 -14.06 -6.38
C GLU A 152 -13.68 -13.41 -7.64
N ARG A 153 -12.66 -14.04 -8.20
CA ARG A 153 -12.05 -13.60 -9.44
C ARG A 153 -12.46 -14.52 -10.57
N PRO A 154 -13.23 -14.04 -11.55
CA PRO A 154 -13.56 -14.85 -12.72
C PRO A 154 -12.31 -15.41 -13.37
N GLU A 155 -12.38 -16.65 -13.85
CA GLU A 155 -11.28 -17.33 -14.53
C GLU A 155 -10.80 -16.50 -15.73
N GLY A 156 -9.48 -16.35 -15.87
CA GLY A 156 -8.86 -15.57 -16.94
C GLY A 156 -8.86 -14.06 -16.76
N LEU A 157 -9.46 -13.51 -15.67
CA LEU A 157 -9.43 -12.08 -15.43
C LEU A 157 -8.02 -11.63 -15.01
N THR A 158 -7.40 -10.72 -15.79
CA THR A 158 -6.09 -10.17 -15.49
C THR A 158 -6.15 -9.11 -14.37
N ASP A 159 -4.98 -8.74 -13.80
CA ASP A 159 -4.89 -7.67 -12.80
C ASP A 159 -5.39 -6.34 -13.35
N ASP A 160 -5.01 -6.01 -14.60
CA ASP A 160 -5.46 -4.81 -15.30
C ASP A 160 -6.98 -4.75 -15.38
N GLN A 161 -7.58 -5.83 -15.85
CA GLN A 161 -9.05 -5.91 -15.98
C GLN A 161 -9.76 -5.83 -14.64
N LEU A 162 -9.18 -6.38 -13.58
CA LEU A 162 -9.75 -6.31 -12.24
C LEU A 162 -9.70 -4.87 -11.71
N VAL A 163 -8.56 -4.19 -11.85
CA VAL A 163 -8.42 -2.79 -11.45
C VAL A 163 -9.34 -1.90 -12.28
N ASP A 164 -9.41 -2.10 -13.60
CA ASP A 164 -10.30 -1.34 -14.49
C ASP A 164 -11.78 -1.48 -14.10
N ARG A 165 -12.22 -2.71 -13.78
CA ARG A 165 -13.61 -2.94 -13.32
C ARG A 165 -13.88 -2.27 -11.97
N ALA A 166 -12.92 -2.28 -11.05
CA ALA A 166 -13.08 -1.60 -9.76
C ALA A 166 -13.20 -0.08 -9.93
N LEU A 167 -12.34 0.53 -10.75
CA LEU A 167 -12.38 1.96 -11.05
C LEU A 167 -13.68 2.34 -11.78
N GLN A 168 -14.10 1.56 -12.77
CA GLN A 168 -15.35 1.77 -13.50
C GLN A 168 -16.55 1.65 -12.57
N GLY A 169 -16.61 0.61 -11.73
CA GLY A 169 -17.70 0.43 -10.77
C GLY A 169 -17.78 1.58 -9.77
N PHE A 170 -16.64 2.08 -9.31
CA PHE A 170 -16.58 3.25 -8.44
C PHE A 170 -17.13 4.50 -9.14
N ALA A 171 -16.74 4.73 -10.39
CA ALA A 171 -17.27 5.84 -11.20
C ALA A 171 -18.79 5.73 -11.43
N ILE A 172 -19.33 4.55 -11.66
CA ILE A 172 -20.78 4.31 -11.79
C ILE A 172 -21.51 4.64 -10.48
N LEU A 173 -20.97 4.19 -9.34
CA LEU A 173 -21.62 4.38 -8.04
C LEU A 173 -21.62 5.84 -7.58
N PHE A 174 -20.58 6.59 -7.88
CA PHE A 174 -20.34 7.92 -7.32
C PHE A 174 -20.28 9.04 -8.37
N GLY A 175 -20.07 8.73 -9.65
CA GLY A 175 -19.93 9.72 -10.72
C GLY A 175 -21.24 10.41 -11.11
N SER A 176 -22.40 9.82 -10.82
CA SER A 176 -23.73 10.37 -11.12
C SER A 176 -24.44 11.01 -9.92
N SER A 177 -23.89 10.85 -8.73
CA SER A 177 -24.46 11.42 -7.51
C SER A 177 -23.73 12.70 -7.18
N GLY A 178 -24.29 13.84 -7.57
CA GLY A 178 -23.97 15.09 -6.90
C GLY A 178 -24.33 14.96 -5.42
N VAL A 179 -23.41 14.46 -4.62
CA VAL A 179 -23.50 14.54 -3.15
C VAL A 179 -23.39 16.02 -2.84
N SER A 180 -24.53 16.69 -2.70
CA SER A 180 -24.61 18.02 -2.11
C SER A 180 -24.00 17.91 -0.72
N GLY A 181 -22.75 18.37 -0.57
CA GLY A 181 -22.11 18.45 0.74
C GLY A 181 -22.95 19.36 1.65
N PRO A 182 -22.95 19.11 2.97
CA PRO A 182 -23.50 20.07 3.91
C PRO A 182 -22.76 21.38 3.77
N ALA A 183 -23.52 22.46 3.71
CA ALA A 183 -23.06 23.86 3.68
C ALA A 183 -22.20 24.19 4.90
#